data_fb2fc95f5d43e1f9848ddf334ffa45fa
#
_entry.id   fb2fc95f5d43e1f9848ddf334ffa45fa
#
_cell.length_a   1.000
_cell.length_b   1.000
_cell.length_c   1.000
_cell.angle_alpha   90.00
_cell.angle_beta   90.00
_cell.angle_gamma   90.00
#
_symmetry.space_group_name_H-M   'P 1'
#
loop_
_entity.id
_entity.type
_entity.pdbx_description
1 polymer ?
#
loop_
_entity_poly.entity_id
_entity_poly.type
_entity_poly.pdbx_seq_one_letter_code
_entity_poly.pdbx_strand_id
1 'polypeptide(L)'
;MPSSTKQSLANKELTRADILRIREKYRHDKPFLRKVLRGIFKRPENIHLFGWFISKEYIELETPDFHKQILREISVENSRVAICAPRGHAKSTIVNFTYALWATVQEKVRFGLIISDTVTQSVEFVNALRDEIDSNIRLKWLYGDLTGELWRDGDIKTASGVRWTAKGAGMKIRGIRDGSARPDLIIFDDLENDEQVATAYQRKKLKDWFRKAAMPALSRKGRIIMIGTILHYDSLLQNILDGKEGFRSWRTMLFSAIMKDEKGEEFALWPEHMNLEELKALRDDPNHPKYVGSIVFAQEYQNKPLSEDDLIVKPENIKWIDELPENTVIRRTVLAIDPAVSQRDTADPTAKVVASLDQFGNVFVRYVGNDRFSVSENGADIQRLNARFSPERIGIEEGALGLVFKDLLAGLPLVGLKANADKTSRLISVSRFFESGKIYFLQNTSKIQDLHDQLMEFPNGAHDDMVDAMVYAIRMLLVDGQKLVSAEDFVLS
;
A
#
# COMPACT_ATOMS: atom_id res chain seq x y z
N MET A 1 -34.59 -4.88 -41.80
CA MET A 1 -33.46 -5.59 -41.16
C MET A 1 -33.94 -6.92 -40.66
N PRO A 2 -33.31 -8.06 -40.98
CA PRO A 2 -33.74 -9.36 -40.51
C PRO A 2 -33.56 -9.48 -38.99
N SER A 3 -34.59 -9.94 -38.32
CA SER A 3 -34.69 -10.11 -36.85
C SER A 3 -33.69 -11.12 -36.27
N SER A 4 -33.07 -11.95 -37.10
CA SER A 4 -32.13 -12.99 -36.69
C SER A 4 -30.78 -12.48 -36.18
N THR A 5 -30.32 -11.33 -36.65
CA THR A 5 -29.02 -10.74 -36.23
C THR A 5 -29.09 -10.06 -34.85
N LYS A 6 -30.28 -9.63 -34.43
CA LYS A 6 -30.47 -9.02 -33.09
C LYS A 6 -30.49 -10.05 -31.98
N GLN A 7 -30.99 -11.25 -32.22
CA GLN A 7 -31.07 -12.31 -31.19
C GLN A 7 -29.74 -13.04 -30.96
N SER A 8 -28.86 -13.13 -31.99
CA SER A 8 -27.59 -13.86 -31.87
C SER A 8 -26.51 -13.13 -31.07
N LEU A 9 -26.62 -11.80 -30.94
CA LEU A 9 -25.68 -10.95 -30.15
C LEU A 9 -26.08 -10.79 -28.68
N ALA A 10 -27.28 -11.23 -28.30
CA ALA A 10 -27.84 -11.01 -26.98
C ALA A 10 -27.25 -11.92 -25.89
N ASN A 11 -26.68 -13.08 -26.25
CA ASN A 11 -26.23 -14.12 -25.30
C ASN A 11 -24.75 -14.51 -25.46
N LYS A 12 -23.99 -13.88 -26.35
CA LYS A 12 -22.56 -14.15 -26.51
C LYS A 12 -21.73 -13.08 -25.84
N GLU A 13 -20.80 -13.48 -24.99
CA GLU A 13 -19.78 -12.58 -24.46
C GLU A 13 -18.93 -12.05 -25.63
N LEU A 14 -18.95 -10.72 -25.81
CA LEU A 14 -18.20 -10.05 -26.88
C LEU A 14 -16.72 -10.02 -26.54
N THR A 15 -15.88 -10.15 -27.59
CA THR A 15 -14.42 -10.08 -27.48
C THR A 15 -13.87 -8.82 -28.14
N ARG A 16 -12.58 -8.49 -27.87
CA ARG A 16 -11.85 -7.45 -28.60
C ARG A 16 -11.91 -7.66 -30.11
N ALA A 17 -11.78 -8.91 -30.57
CA ALA A 17 -11.87 -9.27 -31.97
C ALA A 17 -13.25 -8.95 -32.58
N ASP A 18 -14.33 -9.14 -31.83
CA ASP A 18 -15.68 -8.80 -32.29
C ASP A 18 -15.83 -7.27 -32.46
N ILE A 19 -15.28 -6.46 -31.55
CA ILE A 19 -15.25 -5.00 -31.69
C ILE A 19 -14.47 -4.58 -32.92
N LEU A 20 -13.32 -5.20 -33.20
CA LEU A 20 -12.54 -4.90 -34.41
C LEU A 20 -13.28 -5.27 -35.68
N ARG A 21 -13.98 -6.43 -35.72
CA ARG A 21 -14.83 -6.84 -36.87
C ARG A 21 -15.98 -5.85 -37.10
N ILE A 22 -16.64 -5.41 -36.03
CA ILE A 22 -17.71 -4.40 -36.12
C ILE A 22 -17.17 -3.08 -36.67
N ARG A 23 -16.01 -2.64 -36.19
CA ARG A 23 -15.33 -1.42 -36.64
C ARG A 23 -14.99 -1.51 -38.13
N GLU A 24 -14.44 -2.63 -38.59
CA GLU A 24 -14.12 -2.83 -40.00
C GLU A 24 -15.38 -2.90 -40.86
N LYS A 25 -16.38 -3.65 -40.45
CA LYS A 25 -17.65 -3.78 -41.18
C LYS A 25 -18.35 -2.46 -41.43
N TYR A 26 -18.33 -1.55 -40.46
CA TYR A 26 -19.03 -0.26 -40.54
C TYR A 26 -18.09 0.93 -40.68
N ARG A 27 -16.87 0.74 -41.17
CA ARG A 27 -15.83 1.79 -41.26
C ARG A 27 -16.25 2.98 -42.14
N HIS A 28 -17.09 2.75 -43.14
CA HIS A 28 -17.60 3.76 -44.08
C HIS A 28 -18.87 4.46 -43.58
N ASP A 29 -19.55 3.93 -42.57
CA ASP A 29 -20.73 4.55 -41.94
C ASP A 29 -20.40 4.92 -40.46
N LYS A 30 -19.63 6.00 -40.32
CA LYS A 30 -19.21 6.45 -38.98
C LYS A 30 -20.37 6.77 -38.04
N PRO A 31 -21.49 7.39 -38.43
CA PRO A 31 -22.64 7.63 -37.55
C PRO A 31 -23.26 6.32 -37.05
N PHE A 32 -23.44 5.34 -37.91
CA PHE A 32 -23.97 4.04 -37.54
C PHE A 32 -23.00 3.27 -36.63
N LEU A 33 -21.71 3.23 -36.97
CA LEU A 33 -20.68 2.60 -36.13
C LEU A 33 -20.69 3.19 -34.72
N ARG A 34 -20.73 4.51 -34.60
CA ARG A 34 -20.83 5.24 -33.32
C ARG A 34 -22.04 4.79 -32.52
N LYS A 35 -23.21 4.68 -33.14
CA LYS A 35 -24.46 4.22 -32.50
C LYS A 35 -24.31 2.76 -32.02
N VAL A 36 -23.74 1.89 -32.81
CA VAL A 36 -23.52 0.46 -32.47
C VAL A 36 -22.57 0.34 -31.27
N LEU A 37 -21.42 0.99 -31.33
CA LEU A 37 -20.41 0.94 -30.25
C LEU A 37 -20.95 1.51 -28.93
N ARG A 38 -21.67 2.64 -28.97
CA ARG A 38 -22.34 3.18 -27.78
C ARG A 38 -23.35 2.20 -27.20
N GLY A 39 -24.10 1.49 -28.05
CA GLY A 39 -25.04 0.46 -27.61
C GLY A 39 -24.38 -0.74 -26.96
N ILE A 40 -23.20 -1.16 -27.45
CA ILE A 40 -22.38 -2.24 -26.87
C ILE A 40 -21.81 -1.79 -25.52
N PHE A 41 -21.17 -0.63 -25.47
CA PHE A 41 -20.51 -0.12 -24.29
C PHE A 41 -21.45 0.37 -23.18
N LYS A 42 -22.74 0.52 -23.47
CA LYS A 42 -23.75 0.83 -22.47
C LYS A 42 -23.97 -0.32 -21.48
N ARG A 43 -23.64 -1.54 -21.87
CA ARG A 43 -23.89 -2.75 -21.08
C ARG A 43 -22.78 -2.95 -20.03
N PRO A 44 -23.09 -3.21 -18.75
CA PRO A 44 -22.10 -3.42 -17.71
C PRO A 44 -21.12 -4.56 -17.99
N GLU A 45 -21.58 -5.64 -18.61
CA GLU A 45 -20.75 -6.78 -19.01
C GLU A 45 -19.63 -6.42 -20.01
N ASN A 46 -19.76 -5.30 -20.71
CA ASN A 46 -18.81 -4.81 -21.72
C ASN A 46 -17.92 -3.64 -21.23
N ILE A 47 -17.91 -3.32 -19.95
CA ILE A 47 -17.06 -2.23 -19.40
C ILE A 47 -15.58 -2.47 -19.69
N HIS A 48 -15.12 -3.73 -19.63
CA HIS A 48 -13.74 -4.09 -19.97
C HIS A 48 -13.40 -3.79 -21.44
N LEU A 49 -14.35 -4.01 -22.38
CA LEU A 49 -14.19 -3.67 -23.78
C LEU A 49 -14.23 -2.16 -24.01
N PHE A 50 -15.06 -1.44 -23.27
CA PHE A 50 -15.05 0.02 -23.27
C PHE A 50 -13.68 0.56 -22.83
N GLY A 51 -13.16 0.10 -21.69
CA GLY A 51 -11.86 0.53 -21.19
C GLY A 51 -10.74 0.25 -22.20
N TRP A 52 -10.67 -0.96 -22.74
CA TRP A 52 -9.71 -1.28 -23.79
C TRP A 52 -9.88 -0.42 -25.06
N PHE A 53 -11.09 -0.15 -25.50
CA PHE A 53 -11.33 0.62 -26.71
C PHE A 53 -10.95 2.10 -26.54
N ILE A 54 -11.25 2.69 -25.38
CA ILE A 54 -10.97 4.09 -25.09
C ILE A 54 -9.51 4.25 -24.73
N SER A 55 -9.03 3.56 -23.72
CA SER A 55 -7.74 3.82 -23.04
C SER A 55 -6.79 2.64 -23.22
N LYS A 56 -6.49 2.32 -24.49
CA LYS A 56 -5.63 1.19 -24.84
C LYS A 56 -4.27 1.23 -24.14
N GLU A 57 -3.75 2.43 -23.88
CA GLU A 57 -2.47 2.63 -23.22
C GLU A 57 -2.48 2.18 -21.74
N TYR A 58 -3.65 2.20 -21.09
CA TYR A 58 -3.82 1.71 -19.72
C TYR A 58 -4.21 0.22 -19.65
N ILE A 59 -4.72 -0.36 -20.75
CA ILE A 59 -5.23 -1.73 -20.81
C ILE A 59 -4.62 -2.46 -22.01
N GLU A 60 -3.31 -2.69 -21.94
CA GLU A 60 -2.56 -3.39 -22.99
C GLU A 60 -2.88 -4.88 -23.01
N LEU A 61 -2.80 -5.53 -21.84
CA LEU A 61 -3.04 -6.96 -21.67
C LEU A 61 -4.53 -7.30 -21.85
N GLU A 62 -4.81 -8.54 -22.17
CA GLU A 62 -6.20 -9.05 -22.14
C GLU A 62 -6.76 -8.90 -20.72
N THR A 63 -8.01 -8.47 -20.62
CA THR A 63 -8.62 -8.25 -19.30
C THR A 63 -8.90 -9.58 -18.63
N PRO A 64 -8.27 -9.92 -17.50
CA PRO A 64 -8.45 -11.20 -16.83
C PRO A 64 -9.86 -11.33 -16.23
N ASP A 65 -10.28 -12.56 -15.96
CA ASP A 65 -11.65 -12.83 -15.54
C ASP A 65 -12.00 -12.21 -14.19
N PHE A 66 -11.04 -12.12 -13.26
CA PHE A 66 -11.29 -11.44 -11.99
C PHE A 66 -11.59 -9.95 -12.15
N HIS A 67 -10.98 -9.23 -13.12
CA HIS A 67 -11.34 -7.86 -13.44
C HIS A 67 -12.76 -7.75 -14.02
N LYS A 68 -13.13 -8.67 -14.91
CA LYS A 68 -14.50 -8.71 -15.45
C LYS A 68 -15.51 -8.98 -14.34
N GLN A 69 -15.16 -9.86 -13.39
CA GLN A 69 -15.99 -10.13 -12.21
C GLN A 69 -16.13 -8.89 -11.32
N ILE A 70 -15.03 -8.18 -11.03
CA ILE A 70 -15.06 -6.90 -10.29
C ILE A 70 -16.02 -5.91 -10.98
N LEU A 71 -15.84 -5.69 -12.28
CA LEU A 71 -16.65 -4.72 -13.04
C LEU A 71 -18.14 -5.08 -13.04
N ARG A 72 -18.50 -6.37 -13.09
CA ARG A 72 -19.90 -6.84 -12.98
C ARG A 72 -20.46 -6.51 -11.60
N GLU A 73 -19.73 -6.86 -10.52
CA GLU A 73 -20.22 -6.68 -9.15
C GLU A 73 -20.40 -5.20 -8.76
N ILE A 74 -19.45 -4.34 -9.11
CA ILE A 74 -19.53 -2.90 -8.79
C ILE A 74 -20.60 -2.15 -9.62
N SER A 75 -21.06 -2.76 -10.71
CA SER A 75 -22.10 -2.19 -11.58
C SER A 75 -23.52 -2.42 -11.05
N VAL A 76 -23.70 -3.28 -10.04
CA VAL A 76 -25.01 -3.57 -9.46
C VAL A 76 -25.52 -2.32 -8.72
N GLU A 77 -26.76 -1.92 -9.03
CA GLU A 77 -27.37 -0.75 -8.40
C GLU A 77 -27.58 -0.94 -6.89
N ASN A 78 -27.48 0.14 -6.13
CA ASN A 78 -27.63 0.17 -4.67
C ASN A 78 -26.69 -0.79 -3.91
N SER A 79 -25.58 -1.24 -4.54
CA SER A 79 -24.66 -2.19 -3.94
C SER A 79 -23.64 -1.52 -3.01
N ARG A 80 -23.17 -2.30 -2.06
CA ARG A 80 -21.96 -2.03 -1.27
C ARG A 80 -21.02 -3.18 -1.51
N VAL A 81 -19.88 -2.89 -2.12
CA VAL A 81 -18.92 -3.92 -2.57
C VAL A 81 -17.57 -3.62 -1.93
N ALA A 82 -16.97 -4.62 -1.32
CA ALA A 82 -15.59 -4.57 -0.84
C ALA A 82 -14.75 -5.59 -1.61
N ILE A 83 -13.63 -5.11 -2.15
CA ILE A 83 -12.76 -5.88 -3.02
C ILE A 83 -11.36 -5.82 -2.47
N CYS A 84 -10.82 -6.97 -2.16
CA CYS A 84 -9.44 -7.14 -1.81
C CYS A 84 -8.72 -7.85 -2.96
N ALA A 85 -7.72 -7.21 -3.53
CA ALA A 85 -6.94 -7.77 -4.63
C ALA A 85 -5.45 -7.48 -4.42
N PRO A 86 -4.55 -8.33 -4.94
CA PRO A 86 -3.12 -8.21 -4.72
C PRO A 86 -2.55 -6.89 -5.20
N ARG A 87 -1.45 -6.47 -4.58
CA ARG A 87 -0.67 -5.30 -5.02
C ARG A 87 -0.22 -5.48 -6.48
N GLY A 88 -0.27 -4.39 -7.25
CA GLY A 88 0.14 -4.39 -8.67
C GLY A 88 -0.86 -5.02 -9.63
N HIS A 89 -2.00 -5.59 -9.15
CA HIS A 89 -3.01 -6.24 -10.01
C HIS A 89 -4.07 -5.27 -10.55
N ALA A 90 -3.72 -4.01 -10.77
CA ALA A 90 -4.50 -2.96 -11.44
C ALA A 90 -5.90 -2.69 -10.86
N LYS A 91 -6.16 -3.02 -9.55
CA LYS A 91 -7.45 -2.77 -8.90
C LYS A 91 -7.91 -1.31 -9.05
N SER A 92 -7.01 -0.34 -8.75
CA SER A 92 -7.31 1.09 -8.84
C SER A 92 -7.58 1.54 -10.28
N THR A 93 -6.81 1.05 -11.25
CA THR A 93 -7.01 1.34 -12.69
C THR A 93 -8.38 0.87 -13.17
N ILE A 94 -8.81 -0.32 -12.75
CA ILE A 94 -10.11 -0.87 -13.17
C ILE A 94 -11.26 -0.12 -12.51
N VAL A 95 -11.14 0.27 -11.24
CA VAL A 95 -12.25 0.89 -10.49
C VAL A 95 -12.23 2.42 -10.61
N ASN A 96 -11.12 3.09 -10.25
CA ASN A 96 -11.07 4.55 -10.23
C ASN A 96 -10.95 5.18 -11.63
N PHE A 97 -10.47 4.43 -12.61
CA PHE A 97 -10.33 4.95 -13.95
C PHE A 97 -11.35 4.32 -14.92
N THR A 98 -11.25 3.04 -15.21
CA THR A 98 -12.10 2.40 -16.24
C THR A 98 -13.59 2.47 -15.89
N TYR A 99 -13.96 2.03 -14.66
CA TYR A 99 -15.35 2.05 -14.24
C TYR A 99 -15.87 3.46 -14.02
N ALA A 100 -15.09 4.33 -13.38
CA ALA A 100 -15.50 5.72 -13.13
C ALA A 100 -15.71 6.49 -14.44
N LEU A 101 -14.83 6.31 -15.44
CA LEU A 101 -14.99 6.92 -16.77
C LEU A 101 -16.25 6.37 -17.47
N TRP A 102 -16.45 5.04 -17.42
CA TRP A 102 -17.66 4.42 -17.96
C TRP A 102 -18.93 4.94 -17.28
N ALA A 103 -18.93 5.01 -15.95
CA ALA A 103 -20.06 5.49 -15.19
C ALA A 103 -20.37 6.97 -15.51
N THR A 104 -19.34 7.76 -15.79
CA THR A 104 -19.44 9.15 -16.24
C THR A 104 -20.15 9.26 -17.58
N VAL A 105 -19.63 8.58 -18.62
CA VAL A 105 -20.18 8.70 -19.98
C VAL A 105 -21.53 8.03 -20.18
N GLN A 106 -21.88 7.08 -19.27
CA GLN A 106 -23.19 6.45 -19.25
C GLN A 106 -24.16 7.12 -18.26
N GLU A 107 -23.74 8.23 -17.62
CA GLU A 107 -24.51 8.96 -16.62
C GLU A 107 -25.06 8.05 -15.49
N LYS A 108 -24.25 7.05 -15.09
CA LYS A 108 -24.57 6.11 -14.02
C LYS A 108 -24.22 6.64 -12.63
N VAL A 109 -23.60 7.78 -12.58
CA VAL A 109 -23.25 8.56 -11.40
C VAL A 109 -23.64 10.03 -11.68
N ARG A 110 -24.16 10.69 -10.68
CA ARG A 110 -24.40 12.14 -10.72
C ARG A 110 -23.36 12.88 -9.90
N PHE A 111 -23.02 12.36 -8.73
CA PHE A 111 -21.99 12.94 -7.88
C PHE A 111 -21.18 11.83 -7.23
N GLY A 112 -19.97 11.61 -7.74
CA GLY A 112 -19.00 10.64 -7.26
C GLY A 112 -17.96 11.26 -6.32
N LEU A 113 -17.55 10.50 -5.29
CA LEU A 113 -16.39 10.79 -4.47
C LEU A 113 -15.36 9.69 -4.67
N ILE A 114 -14.08 10.08 -4.80
CA ILE A 114 -12.94 9.18 -4.67
C ILE A 114 -12.20 9.55 -3.41
N ILE A 115 -11.98 8.57 -2.53
CA ILE A 115 -11.39 8.77 -1.20
C ILE A 115 -10.27 7.74 -1.02
N SER A 116 -9.05 8.21 -0.76
CA SER A 116 -7.89 7.38 -0.43
C SER A 116 -7.35 7.75 0.96
N ASP A 117 -6.30 7.08 1.42
CA ASP A 117 -5.63 7.45 2.67
C ASP A 117 -5.18 8.91 2.66
N THR A 118 -4.63 9.38 1.53
CA THR A 118 -4.25 10.78 1.32
C THR A 118 -5.13 11.48 0.28
N VAL A 119 -5.32 12.78 0.44
CA VAL A 119 -6.05 13.58 -0.55
C VAL A 119 -5.28 13.68 -1.87
N THR A 120 -3.96 13.69 -1.84
CA THR A 120 -3.09 13.78 -3.03
C THR A 120 -3.37 12.62 -3.97
N GLN A 121 -3.41 11.39 -3.48
CA GLN A 121 -3.70 10.21 -4.28
C GLN A 121 -5.11 10.26 -4.91
N SER A 122 -6.11 10.68 -4.14
CA SER A 122 -7.47 10.84 -4.65
C SER A 122 -7.55 11.91 -5.73
N VAL A 123 -6.79 13.01 -5.60
CA VAL A 123 -6.69 14.08 -6.61
C VAL A 123 -6.09 13.54 -7.91
N GLU A 124 -5.04 12.70 -7.83
CA GLU A 124 -4.45 12.07 -9.01
C GLU A 124 -5.47 11.23 -9.80
N PHE A 125 -6.33 10.48 -9.12
CA PHE A 125 -7.39 9.70 -9.79
C PHE A 125 -8.43 10.59 -10.48
N VAL A 126 -8.88 11.67 -9.84
CA VAL A 126 -9.83 12.61 -10.46
C VAL A 126 -9.17 13.36 -11.62
N ASN A 127 -7.90 13.72 -11.50
CA ASN A 127 -7.15 14.35 -12.58
C ASN A 127 -6.94 13.40 -13.77
N ALA A 128 -6.68 12.11 -13.51
CA ALA A 128 -6.60 11.12 -14.60
C ALA A 128 -7.91 11.01 -15.39
N LEU A 129 -9.07 11.07 -14.72
CA LEU A 129 -10.36 11.13 -15.39
C LEU A 129 -10.53 12.42 -16.21
N ARG A 130 -10.12 13.57 -15.66
CA ARG A 130 -10.15 14.87 -16.34
C ARG A 130 -9.31 14.83 -17.60
N ASP A 131 -8.06 14.40 -17.49
CA ASP A 131 -7.10 14.40 -18.56
C ASP A 131 -7.51 13.45 -19.71
N GLU A 132 -8.10 12.31 -19.36
CA GLU A 132 -8.67 11.37 -20.33
C GLU A 132 -9.87 11.97 -21.07
N ILE A 133 -10.75 12.67 -20.37
CA ILE A 133 -11.90 13.38 -21.00
C ILE A 133 -11.40 14.48 -21.92
N ASP A 134 -10.36 15.23 -21.53
CA ASP A 134 -9.82 16.34 -22.27
C ASP A 134 -9.01 15.92 -23.51
N SER A 135 -8.29 14.81 -23.45
CA SER A 135 -7.32 14.44 -24.47
C SER A 135 -7.76 13.31 -25.39
N ASN A 136 -8.66 12.41 -24.92
CA ASN A 136 -8.96 11.19 -25.63
C ASN A 136 -9.88 11.40 -26.85
N ILE A 137 -9.30 11.32 -28.05
CA ILE A 137 -10.01 11.49 -29.32
C ILE A 137 -11.11 10.45 -29.52
N ARG A 138 -10.93 9.19 -29.07
CA ARG A 138 -11.92 8.13 -29.20
C ARG A 138 -13.12 8.37 -28.31
N LEU A 139 -12.87 8.85 -27.09
CA LEU A 139 -13.90 9.25 -26.16
C LEU A 139 -14.74 10.39 -26.72
N LYS A 140 -14.07 11.44 -27.18
CA LYS A 140 -14.74 12.60 -27.84
C LYS A 140 -15.49 12.18 -29.09
N TRP A 141 -14.94 11.30 -29.90
CA TRP A 141 -15.63 10.78 -31.05
C TRP A 141 -16.90 10.01 -30.68
N LEU A 142 -16.88 9.19 -29.62
CA LEU A 142 -18.05 8.43 -29.17
C LEU A 142 -19.08 9.32 -28.50
N TYR A 143 -18.70 10.13 -27.53
CA TYR A 143 -19.62 10.80 -26.60
C TYR A 143 -19.71 12.31 -26.75
N GLY A 144 -18.87 12.91 -27.57
CA GLY A 144 -18.77 14.37 -27.72
C GLY A 144 -17.81 14.99 -26.71
N ASP A 145 -17.78 16.30 -26.68
CA ASP A 145 -17.03 17.04 -25.66
C ASP A 145 -17.82 17.00 -24.34
N LEU A 146 -17.17 16.51 -23.30
CA LEU A 146 -17.75 16.35 -21.97
C LEU A 146 -17.23 17.39 -20.98
N THR A 147 -16.33 18.29 -21.40
CA THR A 147 -15.73 19.33 -20.55
C THR A 147 -16.81 20.29 -20.03
N GLY A 148 -16.87 20.50 -18.72
CA GLY A 148 -17.83 21.38 -18.08
C GLY A 148 -17.19 22.62 -17.47
N GLU A 149 -18.01 23.46 -16.82
CA GLU A 149 -17.55 24.73 -16.23
C GLU A 149 -16.65 24.55 -14.99
N LEU A 150 -16.89 23.51 -14.16
CA LEU A 150 -16.05 23.17 -13.01
C LEU A 150 -15.01 22.15 -13.45
N TRP A 151 -13.76 22.61 -13.64
CA TRP A 151 -12.70 21.81 -14.22
C TRP A 151 -11.35 22.12 -13.58
N ARG A 152 -11.16 21.65 -12.37
CA ARG A 152 -9.97 21.93 -11.54
C ARG A 152 -9.42 20.67 -10.91
N ASP A 153 -8.23 20.74 -10.34
CA ASP A 153 -7.59 19.63 -9.67
C ASP A 153 -8.46 19.03 -8.57
N GLY A 154 -8.70 17.72 -8.70
CA GLY A 154 -9.49 16.95 -7.74
C GLY A 154 -10.97 17.29 -7.67
N ASP A 155 -11.52 18.15 -8.56
CA ASP A 155 -12.94 18.51 -8.55
C ASP A 155 -13.41 18.92 -9.95
N ILE A 156 -14.09 18.00 -10.64
CA ILE A 156 -14.55 18.18 -12.01
C ILE A 156 -16.05 17.97 -12.12
N LYS A 157 -16.70 18.69 -13.03
CA LYS A 157 -18.09 18.51 -13.39
C LYS A 157 -18.26 18.57 -14.90
N THR A 158 -18.70 17.47 -15.48
CA THR A 158 -18.90 17.36 -16.94
C THR A 158 -20.04 18.25 -17.43
N ALA A 159 -20.08 18.50 -18.74
CA ALA A 159 -21.17 19.21 -19.40
C ALA A 159 -22.54 18.50 -19.20
N SER A 160 -22.54 17.17 -19.04
CA SER A 160 -23.75 16.41 -18.70
C SER A 160 -24.16 16.51 -17.21
N GLY A 161 -23.35 17.20 -16.38
CA GLY A 161 -23.63 17.43 -14.97
C GLY A 161 -23.10 16.38 -14.01
N VAL A 162 -22.33 15.39 -14.48
CA VAL A 162 -21.65 14.40 -13.62
C VAL A 162 -20.48 15.07 -12.94
N ARG A 163 -20.44 15.00 -11.58
CA ARG A 163 -19.36 15.59 -10.78
C ARG A 163 -18.53 14.51 -10.10
N TRP A 164 -17.22 14.71 -10.06
CA TRP A 164 -16.27 13.94 -9.27
C TRP A 164 -15.46 14.85 -8.36
N THR A 165 -15.28 14.43 -7.10
CA THR A 165 -14.52 15.19 -6.11
C THR A 165 -13.61 14.24 -5.32
N ALA A 166 -12.35 14.63 -5.15
CA ALA A 166 -11.35 13.93 -4.36
C ALA A 166 -11.41 14.31 -2.87
N LYS A 167 -11.18 13.35 -1.97
CA LYS A 167 -11.06 13.53 -0.52
C LYS A 167 -10.02 12.57 0.05
N GLY A 168 -9.44 12.91 1.19
CA GLY A 168 -8.59 12.02 1.98
C GLY A 168 -9.35 11.38 3.14
N ALA A 169 -8.82 10.28 3.67
CA ALA A 169 -9.31 9.65 4.89
C ALA A 169 -9.36 10.66 6.06
N GLY A 170 -10.39 10.56 6.91
CA GLY A 170 -10.54 11.46 8.04
C GLY A 170 -11.04 12.89 7.72
N MET A 171 -11.05 13.30 6.45
CA MET A 171 -11.50 14.63 6.08
C MET A 171 -13.00 14.82 6.33
N LYS A 172 -13.41 16.10 6.44
CA LYS A 172 -14.84 16.48 6.59
C LYS A 172 -15.58 16.23 5.29
N ILE A 173 -16.45 15.23 5.28
CA ILE A 173 -17.33 14.88 4.14
C ILE A 173 -18.83 14.97 4.48
N ARG A 174 -19.17 15.16 5.75
CA ARG A 174 -20.56 15.40 6.15
C ARG A 174 -21.12 16.66 5.49
N GLY A 175 -22.30 16.53 4.88
CA GLY A 175 -22.96 17.66 4.24
C GLY A 175 -22.42 18.05 2.87
N ILE A 176 -21.46 17.27 2.31
CA ILE A 176 -21.00 17.49 0.94
C ILE A 176 -22.16 17.32 -0.04
N ARG A 177 -22.29 18.27 -0.97
CA ARG A 177 -23.38 18.31 -1.95
C ARG A 177 -22.92 18.92 -3.25
N ASP A 178 -23.65 18.58 -4.33
CA ASP A 178 -23.65 19.30 -5.59
C ASP A 178 -25.08 19.86 -5.82
N GLY A 179 -25.28 21.10 -5.48
CA GLY A 179 -26.64 21.66 -5.36
C GLY A 179 -27.47 20.89 -4.32
N SER A 180 -28.57 20.28 -4.76
CA SER A 180 -29.41 19.42 -3.92
C SER A 180 -28.94 17.97 -3.81
N ALA A 181 -28.03 17.53 -4.69
CA ALA A 181 -27.56 16.14 -4.78
C ALA A 181 -26.53 15.81 -3.70
N ARG A 182 -26.70 14.67 -3.03
CA ARG A 182 -25.65 14.01 -2.23
C ARG A 182 -24.87 13.05 -3.13
N PRO A 183 -23.66 12.65 -2.75
CA PRO A 183 -22.92 11.60 -3.45
C PRO A 183 -23.78 10.35 -3.64
N ASP A 184 -23.84 9.85 -4.85
CA ASP A 184 -24.54 8.61 -5.21
C ASP A 184 -23.56 7.47 -5.54
N LEU A 185 -22.25 7.78 -5.59
CA LEU A 185 -21.18 6.80 -5.62
C LEU A 185 -20.03 7.31 -4.74
N ILE A 186 -19.53 6.45 -3.85
CA ILE A 186 -18.28 6.68 -3.12
C ILE A 186 -17.36 5.49 -3.41
N ILE A 187 -16.17 5.80 -3.92
CA ILE A 187 -15.09 4.84 -4.12
C ILE A 187 -14.03 5.11 -3.05
N PHE A 188 -13.75 4.11 -2.24
CA PHE A 188 -12.62 4.09 -1.31
C PHE A 188 -11.50 3.25 -1.92
N ASP A 189 -10.34 3.85 -2.11
CA ASP A 189 -9.16 3.18 -2.67
C ASP A 189 -8.00 3.26 -1.70
N ASP A 190 -7.52 2.09 -1.26
CA ASP A 190 -6.47 1.95 -0.25
C ASP A 190 -6.67 2.98 0.88
N LEU A 191 -7.85 2.89 1.53
CA LEU A 191 -8.29 3.84 2.57
C LEU A 191 -7.43 3.74 3.82
N GLU A 192 -6.82 2.59 4.05
CA GLU A 192 -5.99 2.25 5.20
C GLU A 192 -4.52 2.22 4.80
N ASN A 193 -3.64 2.78 5.63
CA ASN A 193 -2.20 2.67 5.54
C ASN A 193 -1.63 2.06 6.84
N ASP A 194 -0.33 1.75 6.86
CA ASP A 194 0.33 1.14 8.01
C ASP A 194 0.15 1.95 9.30
N GLU A 195 0.22 3.29 9.24
CA GLU A 195 0.00 4.14 10.42
C GLU A 195 -1.42 4.03 10.96
N GLN A 196 -2.42 3.96 10.08
CA GLN A 196 -3.84 3.93 10.46
C GLN A 196 -4.26 2.57 11.03
N VAL A 197 -3.54 1.50 10.73
CA VAL A 197 -3.81 0.16 11.27
C VAL A 197 -2.91 -0.22 12.45
N ALA A 198 -1.86 0.56 12.73
CA ALA A 198 -0.84 0.26 13.72
C ALA A 198 -1.40 0.03 15.14
N THR A 199 -2.29 0.89 15.61
CA THR A 199 -2.85 0.79 16.95
C THR A 199 -4.36 0.57 16.94
N ALA A 200 -4.88 -0.10 17.97
CA ALA A 200 -6.33 -0.28 18.14
C ALA A 200 -7.09 1.07 18.16
N TYR A 201 -6.46 2.12 18.70
CA TYR A 201 -7.03 3.47 18.71
C TYR A 201 -7.17 4.05 17.29
N GLN A 202 -6.13 3.94 16.46
CA GLN A 202 -6.14 4.44 15.08
C GLN A 202 -7.14 3.66 14.23
N ARG A 203 -7.17 2.33 14.32
CA ARG A 203 -8.17 1.48 13.66
C ARG A 203 -9.59 1.87 14.04
N LYS A 204 -9.85 2.05 15.35
CA LYS A 204 -11.15 2.51 15.85
C LYS A 204 -11.51 3.90 15.33
N LYS A 205 -10.57 4.83 15.31
CA LYS A 205 -10.78 6.20 14.80
C LYS A 205 -11.21 6.21 13.35
N LEU A 206 -10.55 5.42 12.49
CA LEU A 206 -10.91 5.28 11.08
C LEU A 206 -12.28 4.61 10.90
N LYS A 207 -12.55 3.50 11.61
CA LYS A 207 -13.85 2.83 11.61
C LYS A 207 -14.99 3.77 12.05
N ASP A 208 -14.75 4.57 13.08
CA ASP A 208 -15.71 5.57 13.56
C ASP A 208 -15.98 6.67 12.53
N TRP A 209 -14.94 7.18 11.88
CA TRP A 209 -15.08 8.15 10.80
C TRP A 209 -15.86 7.57 9.61
N PHE A 210 -15.52 6.37 9.20
CA PHE A 210 -16.21 5.67 8.12
C PHE A 210 -17.71 5.55 8.41
N ARG A 211 -18.09 5.08 9.62
CA ARG A 211 -19.49 4.90 10.02
C ARG A 211 -20.23 6.21 10.26
N LYS A 212 -19.58 7.17 10.91
CA LYS A 212 -20.23 8.41 11.37
C LYS A 212 -20.19 9.55 10.35
N ALA A 213 -19.25 9.51 9.38
CA ALA A 213 -19.09 10.57 8.39
C ALA A 213 -19.25 10.07 6.95
N ALA A 214 -18.56 8.99 6.56
CA ALA A 214 -18.54 8.52 5.19
C ALA A 214 -19.85 7.86 4.77
N MET A 215 -20.32 6.88 5.53
CA MET A 215 -21.57 6.20 5.24
C MET A 215 -22.79 7.15 5.18
N PRO A 216 -22.99 8.08 6.14
CA PRO A 216 -24.11 9.02 6.09
C PRO A 216 -24.01 10.11 5.02
N ALA A 217 -22.85 10.33 4.41
CA ALA A 217 -22.70 11.28 3.31
C ALA A 217 -23.38 10.79 2.03
N LEU A 218 -23.50 9.47 1.87
CA LEU A 218 -24.08 8.83 0.71
C LEU A 218 -25.59 9.14 0.58
N SER A 219 -26.08 9.23 -0.64
CA SER A 219 -27.48 9.32 -0.94
C SER A 219 -28.21 8.00 -0.61
N ARG A 220 -29.54 8.03 -0.45
CA ARG A 220 -30.34 6.86 -0.05
C ARG A 220 -30.18 5.65 -0.98
N LYS A 221 -30.01 5.88 -2.27
CA LYS A 221 -29.80 4.85 -3.31
C LYS A 221 -28.36 4.82 -3.80
N GLY A 222 -27.43 5.40 -3.05
CA GLY A 222 -26.05 5.46 -3.45
C GLY A 222 -25.32 4.13 -3.26
N ARG A 223 -24.21 4.02 -3.96
CA ARG A 223 -23.34 2.84 -3.98
C ARG A 223 -22.01 3.13 -3.30
N ILE A 224 -21.44 2.11 -2.69
CA ILE A 224 -20.09 2.17 -2.14
C ILE A 224 -19.27 1.06 -2.78
N ILE A 225 -18.08 1.43 -3.23
CA ILE A 225 -17.05 0.52 -3.69
C ILE A 225 -15.83 0.76 -2.79
N MET A 226 -15.35 -0.27 -2.12
CA MET A 226 -14.12 -0.22 -1.35
C MET A 226 -13.14 -1.21 -1.96
N ILE A 227 -11.96 -0.72 -2.34
CA ILE A 227 -10.87 -1.56 -2.86
C ILE A 227 -9.62 -1.32 -2.02
N GLY A 228 -8.83 -2.36 -1.83
CA GLY A 228 -7.58 -2.26 -1.06
C GLY A 228 -6.86 -3.58 -0.89
N THR A 229 -5.84 -3.54 -0.05
CA THR A 229 -5.12 -4.70 0.50
C THR A 229 -5.41 -4.81 2.00
N ILE A 230 -5.29 -6.01 2.57
CA ILE A 230 -5.51 -6.23 4.00
C ILE A 230 -4.18 -6.03 4.73
N LEU A 231 -4.08 -4.93 5.49
CA LEU A 231 -2.86 -4.61 6.23
C LEU A 231 -2.86 -5.17 7.65
N HIS A 232 -4.05 -5.46 8.22
CA HIS A 232 -4.18 -5.93 9.59
C HIS A 232 -5.45 -6.78 9.77
N TYR A 233 -5.41 -7.83 10.62
CA TYR A 233 -6.56 -8.71 10.88
C TYR A 233 -7.78 -7.98 11.47
N ASP A 234 -7.59 -6.82 12.14
CA ASP A 234 -8.67 -5.93 12.62
C ASP A 234 -8.76 -4.62 11.84
N SER A 235 -8.37 -4.60 10.55
CA SER A 235 -8.55 -3.46 9.65
C SER A 235 -10.03 -3.27 9.29
N LEU A 236 -10.41 -2.09 8.81
CA LEU A 236 -11.78 -1.81 8.34
C LEU A 236 -12.15 -2.75 7.19
N LEU A 237 -11.25 -2.91 6.20
CA LEU A 237 -11.49 -3.78 5.05
C LEU A 237 -11.67 -5.23 5.48
N GLN A 238 -10.82 -5.77 6.37
CA GLN A 238 -10.97 -7.12 6.91
C GLN A 238 -12.30 -7.30 7.63
N ASN A 239 -12.71 -6.34 8.48
CA ASN A 239 -13.98 -6.41 9.19
C ASN A 239 -15.20 -6.41 8.24
N ILE A 240 -15.09 -5.72 7.10
CA ILE A 240 -16.12 -5.74 6.05
C ILE A 240 -16.16 -7.12 5.37
N LEU A 241 -15.00 -7.68 5.02
CA LEU A 241 -14.89 -9.01 4.40
C LEU A 241 -15.46 -10.11 5.30
N ASP A 242 -15.22 -10.03 6.60
CA ASP A 242 -15.74 -10.95 7.61
C ASP A 242 -17.22 -10.72 7.95
N GLY A 243 -17.85 -9.67 7.44
CA GLY A 243 -19.21 -9.29 7.77
C GLY A 243 -19.42 -8.90 9.23
N LYS A 244 -18.33 -8.51 9.93
CA LYS A 244 -18.35 -8.07 11.33
C LYS A 244 -19.03 -6.71 11.47
N GLU A 245 -19.43 -6.35 12.69
CA GLU A 245 -19.82 -5.00 13.06
C GLU A 245 -20.93 -4.36 12.17
N GLY A 246 -21.85 -5.16 11.61
CA GLY A 246 -22.95 -4.68 10.77
C GLY A 246 -22.69 -4.65 9.26
N PHE A 247 -21.56 -5.18 8.79
CA PHE A 247 -21.21 -5.24 7.37
C PHE A 247 -21.73 -6.49 6.64
N ARG A 248 -22.56 -7.33 7.25
CA ARG A 248 -23.08 -8.59 6.66
C ARG A 248 -23.80 -8.40 5.30
N SER A 249 -24.31 -7.20 5.00
CA SER A 249 -24.99 -6.92 3.73
C SER A 249 -24.06 -6.52 2.59
N TRP A 250 -22.76 -6.44 2.85
CA TRP A 250 -21.79 -6.12 1.81
C TRP A 250 -21.52 -7.33 0.93
N ARG A 251 -21.34 -7.08 -0.35
CA ARG A 251 -20.78 -8.06 -1.28
C ARG A 251 -19.28 -7.99 -1.18
N THR A 252 -18.64 -9.13 -1.00
CA THR A 252 -17.20 -9.18 -0.74
C THR A 252 -16.51 -10.04 -1.79
N MET A 253 -15.32 -9.59 -2.21
CA MET A 253 -14.46 -10.30 -3.15
C MET A 253 -13.04 -10.29 -2.61
N LEU A 254 -12.43 -11.46 -2.48
CA LEU A 254 -11.07 -11.64 -2.01
C LEU A 254 -10.28 -12.43 -3.07
N PHE A 255 -9.21 -11.82 -3.56
CA PHE A 255 -8.31 -12.41 -4.52
C PHE A 255 -6.90 -12.51 -3.96
N SER A 256 -6.22 -13.61 -4.23
CA SER A 256 -4.81 -13.83 -3.92
C SER A 256 -4.01 -13.95 -5.22
N ALA A 257 -2.76 -13.49 -5.25
CA ALA A 257 -1.94 -13.54 -6.45
C ALA A 257 -1.62 -14.98 -6.88
N ILE A 258 -1.40 -15.87 -5.90
CA ILE A 258 -1.30 -17.31 -6.11
C ILE A 258 -2.60 -17.93 -5.60
N MET A 259 -3.32 -18.57 -6.49
CA MET A 259 -4.56 -19.29 -6.24
C MET A 259 -4.30 -20.81 -6.26
N LYS A 260 -5.24 -21.58 -5.73
CA LYS A 260 -5.24 -23.06 -5.85
C LYS A 260 -6.50 -23.50 -6.56
N ASP A 261 -6.35 -24.44 -7.48
CA ASP A 261 -7.47 -25.09 -8.14
C ASP A 261 -8.13 -26.16 -7.24
N GLU A 262 -9.14 -26.86 -7.76
CA GLU A 262 -9.85 -27.94 -7.04
C GLU A 262 -8.95 -29.14 -6.68
N LYS A 263 -7.82 -29.30 -7.36
CA LYS A 263 -6.82 -30.34 -7.10
C LYS A 263 -5.74 -29.89 -6.14
N GLY A 264 -5.75 -28.60 -5.74
CA GLY A 264 -4.74 -27.99 -4.89
C GLY A 264 -3.50 -27.49 -5.65
N GLU A 265 -3.50 -27.53 -6.99
CA GLU A 265 -2.41 -27.03 -7.82
C GLU A 265 -2.41 -25.48 -7.82
N GLU A 266 -1.23 -24.91 -7.67
CA GLU A 266 -1.06 -23.45 -7.62
C GLU A 266 -1.03 -22.85 -9.01
N PHE A 267 -1.75 -21.74 -9.20
CA PHE A 267 -1.71 -20.95 -10.42
C PHE A 267 -1.73 -19.44 -10.10
N ALA A 268 -1.19 -18.63 -11.02
CA ALA A 268 -1.23 -17.18 -10.90
C ALA A 268 -2.62 -16.64 -11.25
N LEU A 269 -3.12 -15.67 -10.46
CA LEU A 269 -4.39 -14.99 -10.71
C LEU A 269 -4.41 -14.26 -12.07
N TRP A 270 -3.26 -13.71 -12.46
CA TRP A 270 -3.09 -13.01 -13.73
C TRP A 270 -1.74 -13.35 -14.38
N PRO A 271 -1.65 -14.55 -15.04
CA PRO A 271 -0.38 -15.07 -15.53
C PRO A 271 0.27 -14.24 -16.64
N GLU A 272 -0.51 -13.49 -17.44
CA GLU A 272 0.01 -12.61 -18.49
C GLU A 272 0.69 -11.36 -17.92
N HIS A 273 0.38 -10.98 -16.69
CA HIS A 273 0.96 -9.86 -15.97
C HIS A 273 2.13 -10.30 -15.09
N MET A 274 1.93 -11.35 -14.31
CA MET A 274 2.93 -11.93 -13.42
C MET A 274 2.67 -13.44 -13.30
N ASN A 275 3.55 -14.25 -13.85
CA ASN A 275 3.40 -15.68 -13.86
C ASN A 275 3.70 -16.31 -12.49
N LEU A 276 3.39 -17.60 -12.33
CA LEU A 276 3.55 -18.29 -11.05
C LEU A 276 5.02 -18.36 -10.58
N GLU A 277 5.95 -18.56 -11.51
CA GLU A 277 7.38 -18.64 -11.19
C GLU A 277 7.91 -17.29 -10.69
N GLU A 278 7.51 -16.19 -11.35
CA GLU A 278 7.84 -14.83 -10.92
C GLU A 278 7.26 -14.51 -9.53
N LEU A 279 6.00 -14.87 -9.27
CA LEU A 279 5.38 -14.71 -7.96
C LEU A 279 6.11 -15.51 -6.86
N LYS A 280 6.52 -16.74 -7.16
CA LYS A 280 7.32 -17.56 -6.23
C LYS A 280 8.70 -16.97 -6.01
N ALA A 281 9.37 -16.51 -7.06
CA ALA A 281 10.67 -15.86 -6.94
C ALA A 281 10.60 -14.57 -6.10
N LEU A 282 9.55 -13.77 -6.29
CA LEU A 282 9.29 -12.58 -5.48
C LEU A 282 9.17 -12.89 -3.98
N ARG A 283 8.59 -14.05 -3.64
CA ARG A 283 8.42 -14.54 -2.27
C ARG A 283 9.67 -15.21 -1.71
N ASP A 284 10.32 -16.09 -2.49
CA ASP A 284 11.24 -17.11 -1.99
C ASP A 284 12.71 -16.88 -2.42
N ASP A 285 12.99 -16.12 -3.49
CA ASP A 285 14.34 -15.93 -4.02
C ASP A 285 14.97 -14.60 -3.56
N PRO A 286 15.89 -14.62 -2.57
CA PRO A 286 16.57 -13.41 -2.09
C PRO A 286 17.41 -12.68 -3.14
N ASN A 287 17.74 -13.32 -4.25
CA ASN A 287 18.49 -12.71 -5.35
C ASN A 287 17.58 -12.04 -6.39
N HIS A 288 16.27 -12.27 -6.30
CA HIS A 288 15.31 -11.62 -7.19
C HIS A 288 15.29 -10.10 -6.96
N PRO A 289 15.36 -9.25 -8.01
CA PRO A 289 15.46 -7.78 -7.87
C PRO A 289 14.30 -7.15 -7.07
N LYS A 290 13.13 -7.80 -7.07
CA LYS A 290 11.93 -7.35 -6.38
C LYS A 290 11.56 -8.25 -5.19
N TYR A 291 12.52 -8.99 -4.63
CA TYR A 291 12.27 -9.86 -3.48
C TYR A 291 11.63 -9.11 -2.31
N VAL A 292 10.55 -9.63 -1.79
CA VAL A 292 9.81 -9.04 -0.67
C VAL A 292 9.79 -9.91 0.60
N GLY A 293 10.09 -11.20 0.46
CA GLY A 293 10.00 -12.19 1.55
C GLY A 293 8.58 -12.70 1.80
N SER A 294 8.47 -13.77 2.58
CA SER A 294 7.22 -14.51 2.75
C SER A 294 6.14 -13.69 3.47
N ILE A 295 6.53 -12.87 4.46
CA ILE A 295 5.61 -12.07 5.28
C ILE A 295 4.95 -10.96 4.46
N VAL A 296 5.78 -10.12 3.79
CA VAL A 296 5.26 -9.04 2.95
C VAL A 296 4.48 -9.61 1.78
N PHE A 297 4.93 -10.76 1.22
CA PHE A 297 4.19 -11.45 0.17
C PHE A 297 2.82 -11.93 0.66
N ALA A 298 2.74 -12.50 1.86
CA ALA A 298 1.47 -12.93 2.46
C ALA A 298 0.49 -11.75 2.63
N GLN A 299 0.97 -10.62 3.09
CA GLN A 299 0.17 -9.41 3.31
C GLN A 299 -0.26 -8.78 1.98
N GLU A 300 0.69 -8.41 1.12
CA GLU A 300 0.47 -7.58 -0.05
C GLU A 300 -0.04 -8.35 -1.29
N TYR A 301 0.37 -9.64 -1.42
CA TYR A 301 0.05 -10.44 -2.60
C TYR A 301 -0.98 -11.55 -2.31
N GLN A 302 -1.04 -12.05 -1.07
CA GLN A 302 -2.01 -13.08 -0.69
C GLN A 302 -3.19 -12.56 0.12
N ASN A 303 -3.16 -11.28 0.50
CA ASN A 303 -4.17 -10.66 1.36
C ASN A 303 -4.38 -11.43 2.68
N LYS A 304 -3.28 -11.93 3.24
CA LYS A 304 -3.22 -12.64 4.51
C LYS A 304 -2.37 -11.83 5.49
N PRO A 305 -2.96 -10.94 6.27
CA PRO A 305 -2.22 -10.19 7.28
C PRO A 305 -1.74 -11.15 8.38
N LEU A 306 -0.65 -10.76 9.05
CA LEU A 306 -0.17 -11.47 10.23
C LEU A 306 -1.23 -11.43 11.33
N SER A 307 -1.37 -12.52 12.09
CA SER A 307 -2.12 -12.56 13.34
C SER A 307 -1.27 -12.01 14.50
N GLU A 308 -1.91 -11.72 15.64
CA GLU A 308 -1.18 -11.29 16.84
C GLU A 308 -0.22 -12.38 17.39
N ASP A 309 -0.46 -13.63 17.01
CA ASP A 309 0.34 -14.77 17.43
C ASP A 309 1.50 -15.10 16.45
N ASP A 310 1.57 -14.42 15.31
CA ASP A 310 2.61 -14.70 14.31
C ASP A 310 3.89 -13.95 14.64
N LEU A 311 5.01 -14.68 14.80
CA LEU A 311 6.34 -14.09 14.92
C LEU A 311 6.76 -13.47 13.59
N ILE A 312 7.13 -12.19 13.62
CA ILE A 312 7.63 -11.46 12.45
C ILE A 312 9.01 -11.98 12.05
N VAL A 313 9.85 -12.31 13.03
CA VAL A 313 11.15 -12.96 12.81
C VAL A 313 11.11 -14.32 13.48
N LYS A 314 11.31 -15.38 12.68
CA LYS A 314 11.36 -16.73 13.20
C LYS A 314 12.73 -17.06 13.78
N PRO A 315 12.83 -17.83 14.91
CA PRO A 315 14.10 -18.18 15.52
C PRO A 315 15.11 -18.80 14.55
N GLU A 316 14.64 -19.67 13.65
CA GLU A 316 15.49 -20.33 12.64
C GLU A 316 16.11 -19.38 11.60
N ASN A 317 15.58 -18.17 11.46
CA ASN A 317 16.08 -17.15 10.53
C ASN A 317 17.21 -16.29 11.14
N ILE A 318 17.48 -16.44 12.46
CA ILE A 318 18.58 -15.76 13.12
C ILE A 318 19.85 -16.62 13.02
N LYS A 319 20.88 -16.07 12.42
CA LYS A 319 22.18 -16.75 12.31
C LYS A 319 23.06 -16.40 13.49
N TRP A 320 23.49 -17.39 14.25
CA TRP A 320 24.37 -17.24 15.40
C TRP A 320 25.82 -17.57 15.01
N ILE A 321 26.76 -16.73 15.39
CA ILE A 321 28.20 -16.94 15.18
C ILE A 321 28.98 -16.54 16.43
N ASP A 322 30.10 -17.20 16.67
CA ASP A 322 31.00 -16.85 17.79
C ASP A 322 31.90 -15.66 17.44
N GLU A 323 32.44 -15.66 16.22
CA GLU A 323 33.34 -14.64 15.70
C GLU A 323 33.01 -14.32 14.23
N LEU A 324 33.49 -13.16 13.76
CA LEU A 324 33.35 -12.81 12.34
C LEU A 324 34.15 -13.82 11.50
N PRO A 325 33.60 -14.30 10.37
CA PRO A 325 34.35 -15.20 9.47
C PRO A 325 35.72 -14.61 9.04
N GLU A 326 36.77 -15.42 8.95
CA GLU A 326 38.16 -14.98 8.70
C GLU A 326 38.33 -14.06 7.46
N ASN A 327 37.51 -14.24 6.43
CA ASN A 327 37.57 -13.45 5.20
C ASN A 327 36.57 -12.28 5.16
N THR A 328 36.03 -11.89 6.32
CA THR A 328 35.03 -10.79 6.39
C THR A 328 35.72 -9.44 6.23
N VAL A 329 35.36 -8.72 5.19
CA VAL A 329 35.73 -7.31 5.00
C VAL A 329 34.54 -6.43 5.33
N ILE A 330 34.60 -5.74 6.45
CA ILE A 330 33.56 -4.78 6.84
C ILE A 330 33.65 -3.57 5.92
N ARG A 331 32.56 -3.27 5.25
CA ARG A 331 32.43 -2.10 4.35
C ARG A 331 31.84 -0.89 5.06
N ARG A 332 30.87 -1.12 5.93
CA ARG A 332 30.15 -0.06 6.63
C ARG A 332 29.85 -0.49 8.05
N THR A 333 29.90 0.45 8.98
CA THR A 333 29.46 0.24 10.37
C THR A 333 28.57 1.42 10.76
N VAL A 334 27.48 1.14 11.46
CA VAL A 334 26.54 2.15 11.99
C VAL A 334 26.27 1.89 13.47
N LEU A 335 25.95 2.95 14.19
CA LEU A 335 25.41 2.91 15.55
C LEU A 335 23.99 3.48 15.48
N ALA A 336 23.00 2.74 15.90
CA ALA A 336 21.63 3.22 16.05
C ALA A 336 21.26 3.33 17.54
N ILE A 337 20.55 4.37 17.88
CA ILE A 337 20.18 4.72 19.25
C ILE A 337 18.69 4.99 19.29
N ASP A 338 17.99 4.25 20.16
CA ASP A 338 16.60 4.53 20.54
C ASP A 338 16.61 5.15 21.96
N PRO A 339 16.43 6.49 22.06
CA PRO A 339 16.50 7.16 23.36
C PRO A 339 15.19 7.02 24.13
N ALA A 340 15.30 6.77 25.44
CA ALA A 340 14.13 6.77 26.33
C ALA A 340 13.46 8.16 26.45
N VAL A 341 12.15 8.22 26.37
CA VAL A 341 11.35 9.48 26.26
C VAL A 341 11.04 10.15 27.61
N SER A 342 11.49 9.65 28.78
CA SER A 342 11.05 10.20 30.06
C SER A 342 12.09 11.09 30.74
N GLN A 343 11.65 12.29 31.20
CA GLN A 343 12.45 13.25 32.01
C GLN A 343 12.44 12.94 33.52
N ARG A 344 11.95 11.80 33.97
CA ARG A 344 11.87 11.46 35.39
C ARG A 344 13.03 10.55 35.80
N ASP A 345 13.41 10.58 37.07
CA ASP A 345 14.48 9.75 37.66
C ASP A 345 14.25 8.22 37.54
N THR A 346 13.10 7.80 36.97
CA THR A 346 12.76 6.42 36.58
C THR A 346 12.75 6.31 35.07
N ALA A 347 13.72 6.88 34.36
CA ALA A 347 13.79 6.87 32.90
C ALA A 347 13.83 5.42 32.36
N ASP A 348 13.11 5.18 31.25
CA ASP A 348 13.24 3.96 30.47
C ASP A 348 14.69 3.84 29.95
N PRO A 349 15.20 2.63 29.72
CA PRO A 349 16.57 2.46 29.24
C PRO A 349 16.76 2.99 27.83
N THR A 350 17.95 3.51 27.51
CA THR A 350 18.36 3.89 26.16
C THR A 350 18.99 2.70 25.46
N ALA A 351 18.38 2.25 24.37
CA ALA A 351 18.90 1.15 23.56
C ALA A 351 19.93 1.64 22.54
N LYS A 352 21.00 0.88 22.36
CA LYS A 352 22.09 1.16 21.43
C LYS A 352 22.50 -0.12 20.70
N VAL A 353 22.53 -0.09 19.37
CA VAL A 353 22.95 -1.23 18.56
C VAL A 353 24.02 -0.78 17.57
N VAL A 354 25.16 -1.47 17.59
CA VAL A 354 26.18 -1.34 16.54
C VAL A 354 26.06 -2.52 15.59
N ALA A 355 25.87 -2.21 14.33
CA ALA A 355 25.83 -3.21 13.26
C ALA A 355 26.82 -2.89 12.15
N SER A 356 27.37 -3.92 11.53
CA SER A 356 28.35 -3.80 10.43
C SER A 356 27.91 -4.61 9.23
N LEU A 357 28.12 -4.05 8.03
CA LEU A 357 27.84 -4.66 6.74
C LEU A 357 29.15 -5.15 6.10
N ASP A 358 29.17 -6.40 5.62
CA ASP A 358 30.31 -6.95 4.89
C ASP A 358 30.23 -6.74 3.37
N GLN A 359 31.21 -7.28 2.66
CA GLN A 359 31.31 -7.24 1.19
C GLN A 359 30.24 -8.09 0.48
N PHE A 360 29.57 -8.99 1.20
CA PHE A 360 28.53 -9.88 0.67
C PHE A 360 27.11 -9.44 1.01
N GLY A 361 26.96 -8.31 1.71
CA GLY A 361 25.66 -7.79 2.15
C GLY A 361 25.11 -8.48 3.41
N ASN A 362 25.97 -9.13 4.19
CA ASN A 362 25.59 -9.66 5.51
C ASN A 362 25.75 -8.59 6.58
N VAL A 363 24.83 -8.56 7.52
CA VAL A 363 24.81 -7.63 8.65
C VAL A 363 25.13 -8.38 9.93
N PHE A 364 26.14 -7.92 10.65
CA PHE A 364 26.59 -8.46 11.92
C PHE A 364 26.22 -7.51 13.05
N VAL A 365 25.40 -7.97 14.01
CA VAL A 365 25.11 -7.25 15.25
C VAL A 365 26.31 -7.43 16.18
N ARG A 366 27.09 -6.36 16.36
CA ARG A 366 28.40 -6.38 17.06
C ARG A 366 28.36 -5.84 18.48
N TYR A 367 27.34 -5.07 18.81
CA TYR A 367 27.14 -4.53 20.15
C TYR A 367 25.66 -4.29 20.37
N VAL A 368 25.19 -4.58 21.59
CA VAL A 368 23.87 -4.25 22.08
C VAL A 368 24.04 -3.66 23.50
N GLY A 369 23.49 -2.50 23.74
CA GLY A 369 23.38 -1.83 25.02
C GLY A 369 21.94 -1.45 25.28
N ASN A 370 21.53 -1.54 26.54
CA ASN A 370 20.21 -1.10 27.01
C ASN A 370 20.35 -0.68 28.47
N ASP A 371 20.77 0.56 28.68
CA ASP A 371 21.21 1.05 29.98
C ASP A 371 20.42 2.29 30.40
N ARG A 372 20.13 2.35 31.72
CA ARG A 372 19.49 3.50 32.36
C ARG A 372 20.55 4.53 32.76
N PHE A 373 21.11 5.21 31.79
CA PHE A 373 22.11 6.23 31.97
C PHE A 373 21.47 7.63 31.95
N SER A 374 22.06 8.57 32.68
CA SER A 374 21.79 10.00 32.49
C SER A 374 22.18 10.44 31.08
N VAL A 375 21.74 11.60 30.66
CA VAL A 375 22.08 12.16 29.33
C VAL A 375 23.60 12.26 29.16
N SER A 376 24.32 12.69 30.19
CA SER A 376 25.79 12.83 30.18
C SER A 376 26.50 11.48 30.07
N GLU A 377 26.05 10.46 30.83
CA GLU A 377 26.57 9.10 30.76
C GLU A 377 26.30 8.43 29.41
N ASN A 378 25.11 8.65 28.87
CA ASN A 378 24.78 8.21 27.50
C ASN A 378 25.70 8.85 26.47
N GLY A 379 25.99 10.16 26.59
CA GLY A 379 26.91 10.86 25.71
C GLY A 379 28.33 10.28 25.77
N ALA A 380 28.86 10.02 26.99
CA ALA A 380 30.18 9.40 27.18
C ALA A 380 30.23 7.96 26.59
N ASP A 381 29.14 7.20 26.77
CA ASP A 381 29.04 5.85 26.21
C ASP A 381 29.01 5.86 24.68
N ILE A 382 28.26 6.78 24.07
CA ILE A 382 28.23 6.95 22.60
C ILE A 382 29.62 7.32 22.07
N GLN A 383 30.34 8.21 22.74
CA GLN A 383 31.73 8.57 22.37
C GLN A 383 32.66 7.35 22.46
N ARG A 384 32.51 6.52 23.50
CA ARG A 384 33.28 5.27 23.68
C ARG A 384 32.97 4.27 22.54
N LEU A 385 31.69 4.12 22.18
CA LEU A 385 31.29 3.24 21.08
C LEU A 385 31.79 3.78 19.73
N ASN A 386 31.76 5.09 19.54
CA ASN A 386 32.34 5.72 18.36
C ASN A 386 33.85 5.47 18.25
N ALA A 387 34.59 5.62 19.34
CA ALA A 387 36.04 5.33 19.35
C ALA A 387 36.35 3.85 19.08
N ARG A 388 35.51 2.92 19.58
CA ARG A 388 35.73 1.47 19.44
C ARG A 388 35.37 0.95 18.06
N PHE A 389 34.27 1.38 17.46
CA PHE A 389 33.70 0.79 16.26
C PHE A 389 33.80 1.69 15.02
N SER A 390 34.16 2.94 15.18
CA SER A 390 34.29 3.95 14.11
C SER A 390 33.10 3.93 13.14
N PRO A 391 31.84 4.07 13.63
CA PRO A 391 30.68 4.05 12.76
C PRO A 391 30.72 5.23 11.78
N GLU A 392 30.39 4.99 10.52
CA GLU A 392 30.25 6.06 9.52
C GLU A 392 29.05 6.97 9.78
N ARG A 393 28.04 6.45 10.50
CA ARG A 393 26.82 7.17 10.90
C ARG A 393 26.34 6.72 12.28
N ILE A 394 25.85 7.67 13.05
CA ILE A 394 25.21 7.47 14.34
C ILE A 394 23.77 7.95 14.21
N GLY A 395 22.83 7.03 14.11
CA GLY A 395 21.40 7.30 13.97
C GLY A 395 20.75 7.48 15.34
N ILE A 396 20.00 8.57 15.52
CA ILE A 396 19.22 8.84 16.74
C ILE A 396 17.79 9.18 16.31
N GLU A 397 16.79 8.57 16.97
CA GLU A 397 15.39 8.88 16.68
C GLU A 397 15.06 10.35 16.94
N GLU A 398 14.35 11.00 16.00
CA GLU A 398 13.92 12.41 16.06
C GLU A 398 12.84 12.58 17.13
N GLY A 399 13.26 12.91 18.34
CA GLY A 399 12.38 13.25 19.44
C GLY A 399 13.00 14.38 20.28
N ALA A 400 12.31 14.83 21.31
CA ALA A 400 12.78 15.92 22.19
C ALA A 400 14.18 15.67 22.78
N LEU A 401 14.57 14.40 22.98
CA LEU A 401 15.89 13.99 23.45
C LEU A 401 16.96 13.96 22.36
N GLY A 402 16.60 13.77 21.09
CA GLY A 402 17.53 13.86 19.95
C GLY A 402 18.17 15.25 19.85
N LEU A 403 17.45 16.31 20.21
CA LEU A 403 17.99 17.67 20.25
C LEU A 403 19.04 17.87 21.37
N VAL A 404 18.87 17.21 22.51
CA VAL A 404 19.82 17.26 23.64
C VAL A 404 21.12 16.56 23.31
N PHE A 405 21.05 15.39 22.64
CA PHE A 405 22.22 14.64 22.22
C PHE A 405 23.01 15.36 21.12
N LYS A 406 22.37 16.15 20.26
CA LYS A 406 23.02 16.85 19.17
C LYS A 406 24.13 17.80 19.66
N ASP A 407 23.88 18.57 20.71
CA ASP A 407 24.88 19.48 21.28
C ASP A 407 25.98 18.73 22.02
N LEU A 408 25.63 17.66 22.77
CA LEU A 408 26.57 16.87 23.54
C LEU A 408 27.52 16.03 22.66
N LEU A 409 27.11 15.68 21.47
CA LEU A 409 27.83 14.83 20.52
C LEU A 409 28.30 15.59 19.27
N ALA A 410 28.46 16.93 19.41
CA ALA A 410 28.93 17.76 18.30
C ALA A 410 30.27 17.25 17.75
N GLY A 411 30.37 17.14 16.42
CA GLY A 411 31.55 16.60 15.72
C GLY A 411 31.50 15.09 15.43
N LEU A 412 30.46 14.37 15.89
CA LEU A 412 30.21 12.99 15.48
C LEU A 412 29.29 12.92 14.25
N PRO A 413 29.32 11.83 13.45
CA PRO A 413 28.52 11.69 12.24
C PRO A 413 27.05 11.36 12.56
N LEU A 414 26.34 12.29 13.18
CA LEU A 414 24.95 12.14 13.61
C LEU A 414 23.99 12.24 12.44
N VAL A 415 22.96 11.37 12.42
CA VAL A 415 21.82 11.42 11.50
C VAL A 415 20.52 11.26 12.28
N GLY A 416 19.51 12.08 11.94
CA GLY A 416 18.16 11.95 12.49
C GLY A 416 17.42 10.79 11.86
N LEU A 417 16.79 9.95 12.68
CA LEU A 417 15.94 8.83 12.23
C LEU A 417 14.48 9.20 12.45
N LYS A 418 13.70 9.19 11.37
CA LYS A 418 12.26 9.47 11.44
C LYS A 418 11.49 8.20 11.74
N ALA A 419 10.65 8.24 12.78
CA ALA A 419 9.67 7.20 13.07
C ALA A 419 8.47 7.32 12.10
N ASN A 420 8.67 7.07 10.81
CA ASN A 420 7.65 7.25 9.77
C ASN A 420 6.60 6.13 9.72
N ALA A 421 6.77 5.07 10.51
CA ALA A 421 5.87 3.94 10.59
C ALA A 421 5.81 3.39 12.02
N ASP A 422 4.76 2.67 12.35
CA ASP A 422 4.69 1.93 13.62
C ASP A 422 5.80 0.88 13.74
N LYS A 423 6.05 0.42 14.96
CA LYS A 423 7.13 -0.52 15.27
C LYS A 423 7.03 -1.84 14.50
N THR A 424 5.80 -2.37 14.39
CA THR A 424 5.52 -3.61 13.65
C THR A 424 5.87 -3.47 12.18
N SER A 425 5.41 -2.42 11.52
CA SER A 425 5.72 -2.12 10.12
C SER A 425 7.23 -1.92 9.89
N ARG A 426 7.93 -1.30 10.84
CA ARG A 426 9.39 -1.15 10.77
C ARG A 426 10.10 -2.50 10.81
N LEU A 427 9.74 -3.41 11.72
CA LEU A 427 10.33 -4.75 11.78
C LEU A 427 9.97 -5.59 10.55
N ILE A 428 8.73 -5.53 10.06
CA ILE A 428 8.31 -6.19 8.81
C ILE A 428 9.19 -5.73 7.64
N SER A 429 9.53 -4.44 7.56
CA SER A 429 10.36 -3.90 6.46
C SER A 429 11.75 -4.53 6.35
N VAL A 430 12.25 -5.09 7.45
CA VAL A 430 13.57 -5.76 7.51
C VAL A 430 13.49 -7.29 7.64
N SER A 431 12.30 -7.87 7.83
CA SER A 431 12.11 -9.32 8.06
C SER A 431 12.69 -10.16 6.93
N ARG A 432 12.59 -9.72 5.69
CA ARG A 432 13.19 -10.38 4.51
C ARG A 432 14.69 -10.63 4.62
N PHE A 433 15.42 -9.79 5.35
CA PHE A 433 16.86 -9.96 5.54
C PHE A 433 17.18 -11.06 6.55
N PHE A 434 16.31 -11.30 7.53
CA PHE A 434 16.36 -12.46 8.38
C PHE A 434 16.04 -13.73 7.59
N GLU A 435 14.93 -13.74 6.84
CA GLU A 435 14.53 -14.87 6.00
C GLU A 435 15.63 -15.27 4.99
N SER A 436 16.32 -14.29 4.41
CA SER A 436 17.41 -14.52 3.48
C SER A 436 18.74 -14.92 4.15
N GLY A 437 18.75 -15.06 5.49
CA GLY A 437 19.94 -15.45 6.25
C GLY A 437 21.07 -14.41 6.23
N LYS A 438 20.71 -13.12 6.06
CA LYS A 438 21.68 -12.01 5.99
C LYS A 438 22.00 -11.39 7.35
N ILE A 439 21.26 -11.72 8.41
CA ILE A 439 21.43 -11.12 9.74
C ILE A 439 22.11 -12.12 10.66
N TYR A 440 23.23 -11.69 11.26
CA TYR A 440 24.07 -12.50 12.13
C TYR A 440 24.18 -11.86 13.52
N PHE A 441 23.94 -12.67 14.55
CA PHE A 441 24.13 -12.31 15.95
C PHE A 441 25.43 -12.92 16.47
N LEU A 442 26.33 -12.08 17.02
CA LEU A 442 27.55 -12.54 17.65
C LEU A 442 27.24 -12.97 19.08
N GLN A 443 27.44 -14.25 19.42
CA GLN A 443 27.08 -14.85 20.72
C GLN A 443 27.76 -14.16 21.91
N ASN A 444 28.99 -13.68 21.73
CA ASN A 444 29.74 -13.01 22.79
C ASN A 444 29.41 -11.51 22.96
N THR A 445 28.38 -11.01 22.28
CA THR A 445 27.93 -9.62 22.42
C THR A 445 27.11 -9.45 23.69
N SER A 446 27.43 -8.43 24.49
CA SER A 446 26.63 -8.05 25.65
C SER A 446 25.17 -7.83 25.27
N LYS A 447 24.24 -8.31 26.10
CA LYS A 447 22.78 -8.18 25.92
C LYS A 447 22.20 -8.71 24.59
N ILE A 448 22.94 -9.53 23.86
CA ILE A 448 22.44 -10.12 22.60
C ILE A 448 21.27 -11.08 22.86
N GLN A 449 21.31 -11.80 24.00
CA GLN A 449 20.22 -12.68 24.39
C GLN A 449 18.97 -11.88 24.77
N ASP A 450 19.13 -10.76 25.48
CA ASP A 450 18.01 -9.87 25.83
C ASP A 450 17.35 -9.31 24.55
N LEU A 451 18.17 -8.92 23.54
CA LEU A 451 17.67 -8.52 22.22
C LEU A 451 16.90 -9.66 21.53
N HIS A 452 17.45 -10.88 21.55
CA HIS A 452 16.78 -12.04 20.98
C HIS A 452 15.43 -12.26 21.65
N ASP A 453 15.37 -12.23 22.98
CA ASP A 453 14.13 -12.48 23.74
C ASP A 453 13.09 -11.37 23.44
N GLN A 454 13.48 -10.09 23.38
CA GLN A 454 12.59 -9.01 22.94
C GLN A 454 12.07 -9.25 21.53
N LEU A 455 12.93 -9.72 20.61
CA LEU A 455 12.54 -10.00 19.22
C LEU A 455 11.53 -11.16 19.13
N MET A 456 11.66 -12.17 20.00
CA MET A 456 10.72 -13.31 20.06
C MET A 456 9.38 -12.96 20.73
N GLU A 457 9.37 -11.96 21.61
CA GLU A 457 8.15 -11.47 22.24
C GLU A 457 7.45 -10.36 21.46
N PHE A 458 8.11 -9.82 20.44
CA PHE A 458 7.58 -8.71 19.65
C PHE A 458 6.38 -9.15 18.77
N PRO A 459 5.27 -8.37 18.68
CA PRO A 459 5.08 -7.01 19.21
C PRO A 459 4.48 -6.95 20.63
N ASN A 460 4.25 -8.07 21.29
CA ASN A 460 3.48 -8.17 22.54
C ASN A 460 4.36 -8.07 23.80
N GLY A 461 5.68 -8.01 23.65
CA GLY A 461 6.64 -7.89 24.75
C GLY A 461 6.49 -6.59 25.55
N ALA A 462 6.89 -6.62 26.83
CA ALA A 462 6.86 -5.44 27.71
C ALA A 462 7.86 -4.34 27.30
N HIS A 463 8.91 -4.70 26.58
CA HIS A 463 9.99 -3.82 26.12
C HIS A 463 10.36 -4.19 24.68
N ASP A 464 10.63 -3.20 23.85
CA ASP A 464 10.98 -3.37 22.44
C ASP A 464 12.09 -2.40 21.97
N ASP A 465 12.68 -1.64 22.89
CA ASP A 465 13.66 -0.58 22.57
C ASP A 465 14.89 -1.12 21.82
N MET A 466 15.40 -2.30 22.20
CA MET A 466 16.54 -2.92 21.52
C MET A 466 16.17 -3.42 20.11
N VAL A 467 14.93 -3.88 19.92
CA VAL A 467 14.42 -4.28 18.60
C VAL A 467 14.34 -3.05 17.69
N ASP A 468 13.81 -1.93 18.18
CA ASP A 468 13.75 -0.68 17.42
C ASP A 468 15.15 -0.18 17.03
N ALA A 469 16.09 -0.13 17.96
CA ALA A 469 17.48 0.24 17.67
C ALA A 469 18.14 -0.70 16.64
N MET A 470 17.89 -2.02 16.73
CA MET A 470 18.38 -2.99 15.74
C MET A 470 17.77 -2.75 14.35
N VAL A 471 16.46 -2.54 14.27
CA VAL A 471 15.76 -2.25 13.01
C VAL A 471 16.32 -1.00 12.36
N TYR A 472 16.54 0.07 13.13
CA TYR A 472 17.19 1.28 12.61
C TYR A 472 18.60 0.99 12.07
N ALA A 473 19.42 0.22 12.79
CA ALA A 473 20.76 -0.15 12.32
C ALA A 473 20.70 -0.93 10.98
N ILE A 474 19.82 -1.92 10.88
CA ILE A 474 19.63 -2.71 9.64
C ILE A 474 19.16 -1.81 8.49
N ARG A 475 18.19 -0.91 8.74
CA ARG A 475 17.70 0.03 7.73
C ARG A 475 18.79 0.97 7.22
N MET A 476 19.57 1.57 8.11
CA MET A 476 20.70 2.44 7.74
C MET A 476 21.72 1.73 6.84
N LEU A 477 21.93 0.42 7.02
CA LEU A 477 22.86 -0.36 6.23
C LEU A 477 22.27 -0.85 4.89
N LEU A 478 21.01 -1.29 4.86
CA LEU A 478 20.45 -2.05 3.75
C LEU A 478 19.30 -1.33 3.01
N VAL A 479 18.58 -0.41 3.66
CA VAL A 479 17.37 0.22 3.09
C VAL A 479 17.62 1.68 2.72
N ASP A 480 18.12 2.48 3.66
CA ASP A 480 18.17 3.94 3.55
C ASP A 480 19.49 4.45 2.92
N GLY A 481 20.27 3.58 2.29
CA GLY A 481 21.62 3.86 1.78
C GLY A 481 21.75 5.00 0.76
N GLN A 482 20.65 5.62 0.31
CA GLN A 482 20.66 6.70 -0.71
C GLN A 482 19.88 7.97 -0.33
N LYS A 483 19.22 8.07 0.83
CA LYS A 483 18.31 9.21 1.15
C LYS A 483 18.36 9.71 2.60
N LEU A 484 19.49 9.63 3.30
CA LEU A 484 19.59 10.27 4.61
C LEU A 484 20.14 11.68 4.45
N VAL A 485 19.31 12.66 4.82
CA VAL A 485 19.63 14.09 4.87
C VAL A 485 20.78 14.30 5.85
N SER A 486 21.83 15.02 5.45
CA SER A 486 22.96 15.34 6.34
C SER A 486 22.49 16.31 7.45
N ALA A 487 23.21 16.33 8.57
CA ALA A 487 22.89 17.24 9.67
C ALA A 487 22.92 18.74 9.27
N GLU A 488 23.58 19.07 8.14
CA GLU A 488 23.66 20.44 7.60
C GLU A 488 22.35 20.85 6.90
N ASP A 489 21.61 19.91 6.30
CA ASP A 489 20.33 20.20 5.67
C ASP A 489 19.21 20.46 6.69
N PHE A 490 19.44 20.12 7.96
CA PHE A 490 18.47 20.29 9.06
C PHE A 490 18.44 21.73 9.64
N VAL A 491 19.44 22.55 9.31
CA VAL A 491 19.54 23.93 9.82
C VAL A 491 18.81 24.92 8.92
N LEU A 492 18.40 24.53 7.72
CA LEU A 492 17.81 25.41 6.72
C LEU A 492 16.33 25.10 6.38
N SER A 493 15.69 24.17 7.08
CA SER A 493 14.25 23.87 6.99
C SER A 493 13.55 24.18 8.32
#